data_678867378150f24d8f0e3e5925c52742
#
_entry.id   678867378150f24d8f0e3e5925c52742
#
_cell.length_a   1.000
_cell.length_b   1.000
_cell.length_c   1.000
_cell.angle_alpha   90.00
_cell.angle_beta   90.00
_cell.angle_gamma   90.00
#
_symmetry.space_group_name_H-M   'P 1'
#
loop_
_entity.id
_entity.type
_entity.pdbx_description
1 polymer ?
#
loop_
_entity_poly.entity_id
_entity_poly.type
_entity_poly.pdbx_seq_one_letter_code
_entity_poly.pdbx_strand_id
1 'polypeptide(L)' 'MIRIGKRSPVTGVVNTMKLDVTNEQVEAWLDGMLIQEAMPNLEPFEREFLISGCTPEDWEYLYGQND' A
#
# COMPACT_ATOMS: atom_id res chain seq x y z
N MET A 1 4.02 1.25 -14.48
CA MET A 1 3.14 1.43 -13.30
C MET A 1 2.05 0.37 -13.28
N ILE A 2 1.76 -0.13 -12.10
CA ILE A 2 0.75 -1.17 -11.91
C ILE A 2 -0.33 -0.64 -10.98
N ARG A 3 -1.58 -0.91 -11.32
CA ARG A 3 -2.72 -0.57 -10.46
C ARG A 3 -3.00 -1.74 -9.54
N ILE A 4 -2.97 -1.50 -8.24
CA ILE A 4 -3.19 -2.53 -7.23
C ILE A 4 -4.38 -2.12 -6.38
N GLY A 5 -5.31 -3.05 -6.18
CA GLY A 5 -6.47 -2.85 -5.31
C GLY A 5 -6.31 -3.64 -4.01
N LYS A 6 -6.59 -3.00 -2.91
CA LYS A 6 -6.57 -3.62 -1.57
C LYS A 6 -7.78 -3.14 -0.79
N ARG A 7 -8.37 -4.03 0.00
CA ARG A 7 -9.49 -3.68 0.86
C ARG A 7 -8.97 -3.01 2.13
N SER A 8 -9.51 -1.83 2.43
CA SER A 8 -9.17 -1.12 3.66
C SER A 8 -9.79 -1.83 4.86
N PRO A 9 -9.03 -2.10 5.93
CA PRO A 9 -9.59 -2.64 7.17
C PRO A 9 -10.42 -1.61 7.94
N VAL A 10 -10.30 -0.33 7.59
CA VAL A 10 -11.02 0.76 8.26
C VAL A 10 -12.41 0.92 7.70
N THR A 11 -12.53 0.99 6.38
CA THR A 11 -13.80 1.29 5.70
C THR A 11 -14.45 0.08 5.06
N GLY A 12 -13.68 -0.98 4.81
CA GLY A 12 -14.13 -2.14 4.06
C GLY A 12 -14.20 -1.91 2.55
N VAL A 13 -13.81 -0.74 2.11
CA VAL A 13 -13.83 -0.37 0.69
C VAL A 13 -12.51 -0.80 0.04
N VAL A 14 -12.59 -1.29 -1.20
CA VAL A 14 -11.39 -1.61 -1.96
C VAL A 14 -10.81 -0.31 -2.54
N ASN A 15 -9.63 0.04 -2.06
CA ASN A 15 -8.88 1.18 -2.59
C ASN A 15 -7.96 0.71 -3.70
N THR A 16 -7.78 1.52 -4.72
CA THR A 16 -6.91 1.22 -5.84
C THR A 16 -5.87 2.33 -5.98
N MET A 17 -4.64 1.94 -6.18
CA MET A 17 -3.54 2.90 -6.28
C MET A 17 -2.60 2.47 -7.41
N LYS A 18 -2.18 3.44 -8.23
CA LYS A 18 -1.14 3.21 -9.22
C LYS A 18 0.22 3.36 -8.57
N LEU A 19 1.03 2.31 -8.67
CA LEU A 19 2.33 2.26 -8.04
C LEU A 19 3.42 2.10 -9.08
N ASP A 20 4.55 2.76 -8.86
CA ASP A 20 5.71 2.69 -9.74
C ASP A 20 6.52 1.44 -9.44
N VAL A 21 5.94 0.29 -9.78
CA VAL A 21 6.57 -1.01 -9.58
C VAL A 21 6.38 -1.87 -10.82
N THR A 22 7.18 -2.92 -10.92
CA THR A 22 7.06 -3.91 -11.99
C THR A 22 6.45 -5.19 -11.44
N ASN A 23 5.97 -6.05 -12.32
CA ASN A 23 5.48 -7.37 -11.92
C ASN A 23 6.55 -8.16 -11.20
N GLU A 24 7.79 -8.05 -11.65
CA GLU A 24 8.93 -8.75 -11.04
C GLU A 24 9.16 -8.31 -9.61
N GLN A 25 9.02 -7.01 -9.34
CA GLN A 25 9.16 -6.48 -7.99
C GLN A 25 8.05 -7.00 -7.08
N VAL A 26 6.82 -7.03 -7.56
CA VAL A 26 5.69 -7.56 -6.80
C VAL A 26 5.88 -9.04 -6.50
N GLU A 27 6.33 -9.80 -7.49
CA GLU A 27 6.60 -11.24 -7.31
C GLU A 27 7.69 -11.48 -6.28
N ALA A 28 8.76 -10.68 -6.31
CA ALA A 28 9.84 -10.79 -5.32
C ALA A 28 9.32 -10.57 -3.91
N TRP A 29 8.45 -9.59 -3.73
CA TRP A 29 7.82 -9.34 -2.43
C TRP A 29 6.94 -10.51 -2.00
N LEU A 30 6.14 -11.03 -2.89
CA LEU A 30 5.27 -12.17 -2.59
C LEU A 30 6.07 -13.44 -2.27
N ASP A 31 7.28 -13.54 -2.79
CA ASP A 31 8.18 -14.66 -2.50
C ASP A 31 8.92 -14.52 -1.17
N GLY A 32 8.73 -13.41 -0.47
CA GLY A 32 9.29 -13.22 0.86
C GLY A 32 10.33 -12.12 1.00
N MET A 33 10.65 -11.41 -0.09
CA MET A 33 11.57 -10.28 0.01
C MET A 33 10.92 -9.13 0.78
N LEU A 34 11.70 -8.42 1.59
CA LEU A 34 11.20 -7.25 2.31
C LEU A 34 10.69 -6.22 1.29
N ILE A 35 9.57 -5.58 1.60
CA ILE A 35 8.93 -4.65 0.68
C ILE A 35 9.85 -3.49 0.29
N GLN A 36 10.63 -3.00 1.24
CA GLN A 36 11.57 -1.91 0.99
C GLN A 36 12.73 -2.32 0.09
N GLU A 37 13.04 -3.60 0.02
CA GLU A 37 14.07 -4.13 -0.87
C GLU A 37 13.49 -4.48 -2.23
N ALA A 38 12.29 -5.05 -2.25
CA ALA A 38 11.63 -5.43 -3.49
C ALA A 38 11.17 -4.21 -4.27
N MET A 39 10.69 -3.19 -3.57
CA MET A 39 10.10 -2.00 -4.18
C MET A 39 10.66 -0.71 -3.56
N PRO A 40 11.96 -0.44 -3.79
CA PRO A 40 12.63 0.70 -3.14
C PRO A 40 12.14 2.07 -3.62
N ASN A 41 11.45 2.12 -4.75
CA ASN A 41 10.96 3.38 -5.32
C ASN A 41 9.69 3.90 -4.67
N LEU A 42 9.05 3.09 -3.83
CA LEU A 42 7.77 3.47 -3.23
C LEU A 42 7.97 4.42 -2.05
N GLU A 43 7.04 5.36 -1.93
CA GLU A 43 6.95 6.22 -0.77
C GLU A 43 6.45 5.41 0.44
N PRO A 44 6.72 5.87 1.68
CA PRO A 44 6.26 5.14 2.87
C PRO A 44 4.75 4.86 2.88
N PHE A 45 3.92 5.81 2.45
CA PHE A 45 2.47 5.61 2.44
C PHE A 45 2.05 4.56 1.41
N GLU A 46 2.80 4.44 0.31
CA GLU A 46 2.51 3.43 -0.72
C GLU A 46 2.83 2.03 -0.20
N ARG A 47 3.93 1.90 0.53
CA ARG A 47 4.28 0.62 1.15
C ARG A 47 3.25 0.21 2.21
N GLU A 48 2.79 1.18 3.00
CA GLU A 48 1.73 0.93 3.99
C GLU A 48 0.44 0.47 3.31
N PHE A 49 0.10 1.08 2.18
CA PHE A 49 -1.06 0.66 1.42
C PHE A 49 -0.96 -0.81 1.01
N LEU A 50 0.20 -1.24 0.52
CA LEU A 50 0.40 -2.63 0.10
C LEU A 50 0.33 -3.59 1.28
N ILE A 51 0.83 -3.19 2.44
CA ILE A 51 0.85 -4.04 3.63
C ILE A 51 -0.53 -4.14 4.27
N SER A 52 -1.20 -3.01 4.47
CA SER A 52 -2.42 -2.94 5.26
C SER A 52 -3.69 -2.67 4.46
N GLY A 53 -3.57 -2.11 3.25
CA GLY A 53 -4.72 -1.66 2.47
C GLY A 53 -5.20 -0.25 2.84
N CYS A 54 -4.54 0.41 3.80
CA CYS A 54 -4.90 1.75 4.22
C CYS A 54 -4.28 2.80 3.32
N THR A 55 -5.07 3.82 2.96
CA THR A 55 -4.58 4.99 2.24
C THR A 55 -4.29 6.11 3.24
N PRO A 56 -3.62 7.20 2.79
CA PRO A 56 -3.44 8.36 3.68
C PRO A 56 -4.77 8.89 4.23
N GLU A 57 -5.85 8.82 3.44
CA GLU A 57 -7.17 9.23 3.90
C GLU A 57 -7.69 8.35 5.03
N ASP A 58 -7.44 7.04 4.96
CA ASP A 58 -7.82 6.11 6.02
C ASP A 58 -7.05 6.41 7.31
N TRP A 59 -5.77 6.72 7.19
CA TRP A 59 -4.95 7.10 8.34
C TRP A 59 -5.47 8.39 8.97
N GLU A 60 -5.85 9.35 8.16
CA GLU A 60 -6.43 10.59 8.64
C GLU A 60 -7.75 10.35 9.36
N TYR A 61 -8.56 9.44 8.85
CA TYR A 61 -9.82 9.05 9.49
C TYR A 61 -9.57 8.45 10.88
N LEU A 62 -8.54 7.59 11.01
CA LEU A 62 -8.22 6.95 12.28
C LEU A 62 -7.62 7.89 13.31
N TYR A 63 -6.73 8.77 12.88
CA TYR A 63 -5.92 9.57 13.80
C TYR A 63 -6.28 11.05 13.81
N GLY A 64 -6.87 11.55 12.73
CA GLY A 64 -7.21 12.96 12.61
C GLY A 64 -8.42 13.37 13.43
N GLN A 65 -9.19 12.41 13.93
CA GLN A 65 -10.43 12.69 14.67
C GLN A 65 -10.20 12.85 16.16
N ASN A 66 -8.97 12.73 16.61
CA ASN A 66 -8.66 12.75 18.05
C ASN A 66 -8.23 14.13 18.55
N ASP A 67 -8.45 15.13 17.77
CA ASP A 67 -8.10 16.50 18.14
C ASP A 67 -9.23 17.19 18.92
#